data_3504df3648f135bb5c68add087bbbca7
#
_entry.id   3504df3648f135bb5c68add087bbbca7
#
_cell.length_a   1.000
_cell.length_b   1.000
_cell.length_c   1.000
_cell.angle_alpha   90.00
_cell.angle_beta   90.00
_cell.angle_gamma   90.00
#
_symmetry.space_group_name_H-M   'P 1'
#
loop_
_entity.id
_entity.type
_entity.pdbx_description
1 polymer ?
#
loop_
_entity_poly.entity_id
_entity_poly.type
_entity_poly.pdbx_seq_one_letter_code
_entity_poly.pdbx_strand_id
1 'polypeptide(L)'
;MGIEIRPLSDVMAAEAVGGDLKTGVSPSERDALSQAITDHLVLCIRGQDLSPTELVEASSLFGEPKTFVLRNDRIEDAPEVSIVSNRPPLLGGKPLVQAKHWHTDDSYLAEPATLTLLHAVTLPVTGGDTEFINCYAVLTALPPNLRGRVDGLRAVHKYLSRRNESWVAKRSGEEEDETPDVDHPMIRTHPLSGRMSLYINPNRIDHILGWDEEGSDALLDTLYEFAFQPRFQYRHNWQPGDLVIWDNRCTMHRANADYDLTQPRVMHRVMLEGEIPE
;
A
#
# COMPACT_ATOMS: atom_id res chain seq x y z
N MET A 1 12.92 23.50 -15.14
CA MET A 1 13.57 22.22 -15.56
C MET A 1 12.50 21.18 -15.41
N GLY A 2 12.32 20.29 -16.40
CA GLY A 2 11.31 19.24 -16.31
C GLY A 2 11.67 18.16 -15.28
N ILE A 3 10.67 17.38 -14.86
CA ILE A 3 10.84 16.23 -13.95
C ILE A 3 11.62 15.13 -14.69
N GLU A 4 12.66 14.59 -14.05
CA GLU A 4 13.45 13.47 -14.52
C GLU A 4 13.09 12.22 -13.70
N ILE A 5 12.75 11.12 -14.37
CA ILE A 5 12.43 9.82 -13.72
C ILE A 5 13.69 8.95 -13.77
N ARG A 6 14.13 8.46 -12.58
CA ARG A 6 15.31 7.61 -12.42
C ARG A 6 14.93 6.31 -11.71
N PRO A 7 15.16 5.13 -12.31
CA PRO A 7 14.96 3.86 -11.61
C PRO A 7 15.80 3.77 -10.33
N LEU A 8 15.20 3.23 -9.26
CA LEU A 8 15.85 2.97 -7.97
C LEU A 8 16.29 1.52 -7.80
N SER A 9 15.72 0.61 -8.58
CA SER A 9 16.12 -0.81 -8.62
C SER A 9 15.71 -1.47 -9.94
N ASP A 10 16.26 -2.66 -10.20
CA ASP A 10 15.90 -3.49 -11.36
C ASP A 10 14.55 -4.20 -11.20
N VAL A 11 13.99 -4.23 -9.97
CA VAL A 11 12.75 -4.97 -9.67
C VAL A 11 11.53 -4.09 -9.82
N MET A 12 11.61 -2.87 -9.29
CA MET A 12 10.55 -1.85 -9.24
C MET A 12 11.11 -0.59 -8.61
N ALA A 13 10.31 0.47 -8.57
CA ALA A 13 10.59 1.77 -7.99
C ALA A 13 11.45 2.71 -8.83
N ALA A 14 11.04 3.96 -8.83
CA ALA A 14 11.78 5.07 -9.39
C ALA A 14 11.72 6.29 -8.46
N GLU A 15 12.63 7.25 -8.65
CA GLU A 15 12.52 8.58 -8.08
C GLU A 15 12.23 9.62 -9.17
N ALA A 16 11.41 10.60 -8.83
CA ALA A 16 11.22 11.80 -9.62
C ALA A 16 12.10 12.91 -9.06
N VAL A 17 13.01 13.41 -9.90
CA VAL A 17 13.94 14.48 -9.55
C VAL A 17 13.48 15.79 -10.19
N GLY A 18 13.37 16.85 -9.39
CA GLY A 18 13.01 18.19 -9.88
C GLY A 18 11.50 18.36 -10.02
N GLY A 19 10.77 18.28 -8.98
CA GLY A 19 9.33 18.59 -8.90
C GLY A 19 8.98 19.03 -7.50
N ASP A 20 8.30 20.14 -7.38
CA ASP A 20 7.73 20.61 -6.12
C ASP A 20 6.21 20.63 -6.29
N LEU A 21 5.55 19.65 -5.67
CA LEU A 21 4.09 19.49 -5.80
C LEU A 21 3.33 20.64 -5.14
N LYS A 22 3.93 21.33 -4.18
CA LYS A 22 3.36 22.51 -3.54
C LYS A 22 3.19 23.67 -4.51
N THR A 23 4.15 23.87 -5.42
CA THR A 23 4.08 24.93 -6.44
C THR A 23 3.30 24.51 -7.68
N GLY A 24 2.91 23.24 -7.73
CA GLY A 24 2.19 22.63 -8.84
C GLY A 24 3.12 22.11 -9.94
N VAL A 25 2.56 21.26 -10.79
CA VAL A 25 3.24 20.64 -11.92
C VAL A 25 2.45 20.91 -13.20
N SER A 26 3.14 20.99 -14.32
CA SER A 26 2.49 21.13 -15.64
C SER A 26 1.73 19.83 -16.00
N PRO A 27 0.75 19.88 -16.94
CA PRO A 27 0.06 18.69 -17.40
C PRO A 27 1.02 17.59 -17.91
N SER A 28 2.09 17.96 -18.62
CA SER A 28 3.08 16.99 -19.11
C SER A 28 3.91 16.36 -18.00
N GLU A 29 4.19 17.08 -16.92
CA GLU A 29 4.90 16.55 -15.75
C GLU A 29 3.97 15.62 -14.96
N ARG A 30 2.70 15.98 -14.79
CA ARG A 30 1.70 15.09 -14.18
C ARG A 30 1.58 13.77 -14.95
N ASP A 31 1.47 13.84 -16.28
CA ASP A 31 1.37 12.65 -17.12
C ASP A 31 2.64 11.77 -17.00
N ALA A 32 3.83 12.39 -16.94
CA ALA A 32 5.09 11.69 -16.72
C ALA A 32 5.17 11.00 -15.34
N LEU A 33 4.69 11.66 -14.27
CA LEU A 33 4.61 11.08 -12.92
C LEU A 33 3.62 9.90 -12.89
N SER A 34 2.43 10.04 -13.49
CA SER A 34 1.42 8.99 -13.56
C SER A 34 1.92 7.78 -14.36
N GLN A 35 2.61 8.01 -15.47
CA GLN A 35 3.24 6.95 -16.25
C GLN A 35 4.35 6.25 -15.46
N ALA A 36 5.16 7.01 -14.71
CA ALA A 36 6.22 6.44 -13.87
C ALA A 36 5.66 5.52 -12.77
N ILE A 37 4.51 5.86 -12.16
CA ILE A 37 3.84 4.97 -11.19
C ILE A 37 3.39 3.68 -11.88
N THR A 38 2.81 3.76 -13.08
CA THR A 38 2.36 2.59 -13.84
C THR A 38 3.52 1.67 -14.25
N ASP A 39 4.64 2.24 -14.64
CA ASP A 39 5.81 1.50 -15.14
C ASP A 39 6.65 0.93 -13.99
N HIS A 40 6.83 1.68 -12.90
CA HIS A 40 7.71 1.36 -11.80
C HIS A 40 7.00 0.93 -10.51
N LEU A 41 5.66 1.02 -10.43
CA LEU A 41 4.81 0.58 -9.32
C LEU A 41 4.97 1.38 -8.02
N VAL A 42 6.15 1.93 -7.77
CA VAL A 42 6.49 2.80 -6.63
C VAL A 42 7.25 4.00 -7.15
N LEU A 43 6.81 5.20 -6.79
CA LEU A 43 7.48 6.45 -7.16
C LEU A 43 7.80 7.24 -5.91
N CYS A 44 9.06 7.65 -5.75
CA CYS A 44 9.50 8.57 -4.71
C CYS A 44 9.69 9.97 -5.30
N ILE A 45 9.05 10.97 -4.69
CA ILE A 45 9.28 12.40 -4.99
C ILE A 45 9.98 12.99 -3.77
N ARG A 46 11.25 13.34 -3.91
CA ARG A 46 12.11 13.78 -2.81
C ARG A 46 11.83 15.21 -2.36
N GLY A 47 12.07 15.47 -1.06
CA GLY A 47 12.18 16.82 -0.51
C GLY A 47 10.89 17.64 -0.55
N GLN A 48 9.73 17.00 -0.42
CA GLN A 48 8.43 17.65 -0.39
C GLN A 48 8.15 18.18 1.03
N ASP A 49 7.81 19.47 1.14
CA ASP A 49 7.38 20.13 2.38
C ASP A 49 5.89 20.47 2.30
N LEU A 50 5.06 19.48 2.57
CA LEU A 50 3.61 19.55 2.41
C LEU A 50 2.91 19.55 3.76
N SER A 51 2.06 20.55 3.99
CA SER A 51 1.02 20.47 5.03
C SER A 51 -0.01 19.38 4.68
N PRO A 52 -0.86 18.96 5.63
CA PRO A 52 -1.91 17.98 5.33
C PRO A 52 -2.81 18.38 4.16
N THR A 53 -3.24 19.64 4.09
CA THR A 53 -4.09 20.16 3.00
C THR A 53 -3.35 20.15 1.66
N GLU A 54 -2.08 20.59 1.64
CA GLU A 54 -1.26 20.56 0.43
C GLU A 54 -0.98 19.12 -0.03
N LEU A 55 -0.90 18.15 0.90
CA LEU A 55 -0.79 16.73 0.56
C LEU A 55 -2.07 16.21 -0.13
N VAL A 56 -3.26 16.63 0.31
CA VAL A 56 -4.54 16.29 -0.36
C VAL A 56 -4.55 16.88 -1.77
N GLU A 57 -4.19 18.16 -1.92
CA GLU A 57 -4.11 18.83 -3.22
C GLU A 57 -3.12 18.13 -4.18
N ALA A 58 -1.92 17.78 -3.68
CA ALA A 58 -0.93 17.03 -4.44
C ALA A 58 -1.43 15.63 -4.84
N SER A 59 -2.17 14.96 -3.94
CA SER A 59 -2.75 13.64 -4.20
C SER A 59 -3.79 13.66 -5.31
N SER A 60 -4.54 14.76 -5.43
CA SER A 60 -5.56 14.96 -6.48
C SER A 60 -5.00 15.00 -7.90
N LEU A 61 -3.68 15.15 -8.06
CA LEU A 61 -3.01 15.02 -9.36
C LEU A 61 -3.09 13.60 -9.93
N PHE A 62 -3.25 12.59 -9.06
CA PHE A 62 -3.17 11.17 -9.42
C PHE A 62 -4.52 10.45 -9.36
N GLY A 63 -5.54 11.07 -8.75
CA GLY A 63 -6.88 10.52 -8.60
C GLY A 63 -7.66 11.24 -7.50
N GLU A 64 -8.85 10.78 -7.18
CA GLU A 64 -9.70 11.36 -6.13
C GLU A 64 -9.24 10.88 -4.74
N PRO A 65 -8.84 11.79 -3.83
CA PRO A 65 -8.50 11.43 -2.45
C PRO A 65 -9.74 10.93 -1.69
N LYS A 66 -9.59 9.77 -1.04
CA LYS A 66 -10.67 9.19 -0.24
C LYS A 66 -10.48 9.46 1.26
N THR A 67 -11.58 9.58 1.96
CA THR A 67 -11.57 9.65 3.42
C THR A 67 -11.31 8.26 4.01
N PHE A 68 -10.32 8.15 4.92
CA PHE A 68 -10.00 6.87 5.54
C PHE A 68 -11.15 6.38 6.44
N VAL A 69 -11.46 5.08 6.43
CA VAL A 69 -12.59 4.50 7.19
C VAL A 69 -12.46 4.77 8.69
N LEU A 70 -11.27 4.57 9.27
CA LEU A 70 -11.05 4.79 10.70
C LEU A 70 -10.99 6.28 11.02
N ARG A 71 -12.06 6.79 11.63
CA ARG A 71 -12.25 8.22 11.90
C ARG A 71 -11.24 8.80 12.88
N ASN A 72 -10.76 7.98 13.83
CA ASN A 72 -9.82 8.41 14.87
C ASN A 72 -8.39 8.64 14.38
N ASP A 73 -8.05 8.17 13.19
CA ASP A 73 -6.71 8.35 12.60
C ASP A 73 -6.65 9.52 11.61
N ARG A 74 -7.79 10.22 11.38
CA ARG A 74 -7.90 11.34 10.45
C ARG A 74 -7.38 12.64 11.07
N ILE A 75 -6.88 13.53 10.22
CA ILE A 75 -6.60 14.92 10.61
C ILE A 75 -7.89 15.74 10.48
N GLU A 76 -8.24 16.54 11.51
CA GLU A 76 -9.51 17.26 11.58
C GLU A 76 -9.74 18.19 10.39
N ASP A 77 -8.72 18.98 10.01
CA ASP A 77 -8.80 19.96 8.91
C ASP A 77 -8.52 19.36 7.52
N ALA A 78 -8.18 18.06 7.47
CA ALA A 78 -7.90 17.31 6.22
C ALA A 78 -8.27 15.83 6.44
N PRO A 79 -9.54 15.45 6.42
CA PRO A 79 -10.02 14.12 6.80
C PRO A 79 -9.60 13.00 5.84
N GLU A 80 -9.10 13.32 4.66
CA GLU A 80 -8.47 12.40 3.72
C GLU A 80 -7.06 11.97 4.18
N VAL A 81 -6.44 12.77 5.06
CA VAL A 81 -5.12 12.45 5.61
C VAL A 81 -5.25 11.63 6.88
N SER A 82 -4.64 10.45 6.91
CA SER A 82 -4.49 9.64 8.10
C SER A 82 -3.05 9.67 8.62
N ILE A 83 -2.92 9.64 9.96
CA ILE A 83 -1.61 9.64 10.64
C ILE A 83 -1.14 8.20 10.83
N VAL A 84 -0.01 7.86 10.22
CA VAL A 84 0.70 6.59 10.47
C VAL A 84 1.86 6.87 11.40
N SER A 85 1.73 6.44 12.66
CA SER A 85 2.72 6.73 13.71
C SER A 85 3.09 5.47 14.48
N ASN A 86 4.36 5.41 14.94
CA ASN A 86 4.77 4.37 15.88
C ASN A 86 4.28 4.61 17.32
N ARG A 87 3.51 5.68 17.54
CA ARG A 87 2.87 6.02 18.83
C ARG A 87 1.40 6.40 18.60
N PRO A 88 0.56 5.44 18.18
CA PRO A 88 -0.84 5.75 17.89
C PRO A 88 -1.55 6.23 19.17
N PRO A 89 -2.38 7.30 19.09
CA PRO A 89 -3.11 7.85 20.23
C PRO A 89 -3.98 6.81 20.95
N LEU A 90 -4.62 5.91 20.19
CA LEU A 90 -5.49 4.84 20.72
C LEU A 90 -4.78 3.87 21.68
N LEU A 91 -3.45 3.79 21.63
CA LEU A 91 -2.65 2.94 22.54
C LEU A 91 -2.03 3.74 23.68
N GLY A 92 -2.49 4.97 23.95
CA GLY A 92 -1.92 5.83 24.99
C GLY A 92 -0.45 6.15 24.76
N GLY A 93 -0.02 6.22 23.51
CA GLY A 93 1.36 6.51 23.12
C GLY A 93 2.35 5.35 23.34
N LYS A 94 1.89 4.12 23.62
CA LYS A 94 2.77 2.95 23.65
C LYS A 94 3.37 2.70 22.27
N PRO A 95 4.70 2.44 22.19
CA PRO A 95 5.33 2.18 20.90
C PRO A 95 4.74 0.94 20.20
N LEU A 96 4.36 1.11 18.95
CA LEU A 96 3.88 0.04 18.07
C LEU A 96 4.31 0.34 16.64
N VAL A 97 4.94 -0.60 15.95
CA VAL A 97 5.12 -0.51 14.51
C VAL A 97 3.87 -1.07 13.83
N GLN A 98 3.06 -0.18 13.27
CA GLN A 98 1.92 -0.55 12.45
C GLN A 98 2.41 -1.11 11.11
N ALA A 99 1.56 -1.91 10.45
CA ALA A 99 1.83 -2.42 9.10
C ALA A 99 3.16 -3.19 8.95
N LYS A 100 3.65 -3.87 10.01
CA LYS A 100 4.89 -4.65 9.98
C LYS A 100 4.81 -5.95 9.18
N HIS A 101 3.62 -6.41 8.83
CA HIS A 101 3.38 -7.61 8.02
C HIS A 101 3.04 -7.20 6.58
N TRP A 102 3.39 -8.05 5.63
CA TRP A 102 3.08 -7.84 4.22
C TRP A 102 1.57 -7.67 3.99
N HIS A 103 1.16 -6.63 3.26
CA HIS A 103 -0.23 -6.33 2.94
C HIS A 103 -0.33 -5.41 1.72
N THR A 104 -1.51 -5.32 1.17
CA THR A 104 -1.95 -4.21 0.32
C THR A 104 -3.05 -3.43 1.06
N ASP A 105 -3.14 -2.13 0.83
CA ASP A 105 -4.11 -1.29 1.53
C ASP A 105 -5.55 -1.60 1.09
N ASP A 106 -6.48 -1.44 2.01
CA ASP A 106 -7.94 -1.44 1.83
C ASP A 106 -8.56 -2.66 1.12
N SER A 107 -7.83 -3.76 0.93
CA SER A 107 -8.38 -4.93 0.21
C SER A 107 -9.60 -5.57 0.88
N TYR A 108 -9.97 -5.14 2.09
CA TYR A 108 -11.20 -5.52 2.78
C TYR A 108 -12.43 -4.70 2.36
N LEU A 109 -12.27 -3.74 1.44
CA LEU A 109 -13.35 -2.96 0.84
C LEU A 109 -13.72 -3.54 -0.54
N ALA A 110 -14.97 -3.33 -0.97
CA ALA A 110 -15.42 -3.73 -2.30
C ALA A 110 -14.63 -3.01 -3.42
N GLU A 111 -14.27 -1.76 -3.17
CA GLU A 111 -13.45 -0.91 -4.03
C GLU A 111 -12.16 -0.50 -3.28
N PRO A 112 -11.13 -1.37 -3.28
CA PRO A 112 -9.86 -1.10 -2.62
C PRO A 112 -9.13 0.10 -3.23
N ALA A 113 -8.43 0.88 -2.40
CA ALA A 113 -7.66 2.03 -2.84
C ALA A 113 -6.74 1.69 -4.03
N THR A 114 -6.73 2.55 -5.05
CA THR A 114 -5.84 2.40 -6.21
C THR A 114 -4.41 2.73 -5.86
N LEU A 115 -4.16 3.93 -5.35
CA LEU A 115 -2.84 4.41 -4.94
C LEU A 115 -2.85 4.79 -3.46
N THR A 116 -1.71 4.63 -2.83
CA THR A 116 -1.41 5.22 -1.53
C THR A 116 -0.23 6.17 -1.67
N LEU A 117 -0.37 7.35 -1.07
CA LEU A 117 0.66 8.37 -0.95
C LEU A 117 1.07 8.46 0.52
N LEU A 118 2.36 8.32 0.81
CA LEU A 118 2.89 8.39 2.18
C LEU A 118 3.99 9.44 2.24
N HIS A 119 3.75 10.49 3.03
CA HIS A 119 4.66 11.63 3.20
C HIS A 119 5.43 11.50 4.52
N ALA A 120 6.75 11.61 4.47
CA ALA A 120 7.63 11.51 5.64
C ALA A 120 7.69 12.81 6.41
N VAL A 121 6.98 12.90 7.54
CA VAL A 121 6.93 14.08 8.43
C VAL A 121 8.04 14.02 9.47
N THR A 122 8.18 12.89 10.17
CA THR A 122 9.22 12.68 11.17
C THR A 122 9.77 11.27 11.03
N LEU A 123 11.08 11.15 10.95
CA LEU A 123 11.78 9.88 10.79
C LEU A 123 12.71 9.60 11.97
N PRO A 124 12.92 8.33 12.33
CA PRO A 124 14.02 7.94 13.21
C PRO A 124 15.37 8.21 12.52
N VAL A 125 16.44 8.27 13.30
CA VAL A 125 17.80 8.53 12.76
C VAL A 125 18.25 7.44 11.78
N THR A 126 17.83 6.19 12.04
CA THR A 126 18.15 5.03 11.19
C THR A 126 17.00 4.04 11.19
N GLY A 127 16.83 3.29 10.10
CA GLY A 127 15.81 2.25 9.97
C GLY A 127 14.38 2.81 9.77
N GLY A 128 13.38 1.99 9.99
CA GLY A 128 11.98 2.36 9.76
C GLY A 128 11.62 2.40 8.27
N ASP A 129 12.37 1.73 7.43
CA ASP A 129 12.17 1.64 5.99
C ASP A 129 10.85 0.96 5.64
N THR A 130 10.41 1.13 4.40
CA THR A 130 9.26 0.41 3.85
C THR A 130 9.75 -0.53 2.74
N GLU A 131 9.31 -1.78 2.82
CA GLU A 131 9.58 -2.77 1.77
C GLU A 131 8.34 -2.99 0.92
N PHE A 132 8.57 -3.27 -0.37
CA PHE A 132 7.55 -3.50 -1.39
C PHE A 132 7.81 -4.82 -2.12
N ILE A 133 6.74 -5.48 -2.58
CA ILE A 133 6.78 -6.66 -3.45
C ILE A 133 6.12 -6.34 -4.78
N ASN A 134 6.79 -6.68 -5.88
CA ASN A 134 6.26 -6.60 -7.23
C ASN A 134 5.39 -7.82 -7.54
N CYS A 135 4.07 -7.68 -7.40
CA CYS A 135 3.12 -8.77 -7.61
C CYS A 135 2.97 -9.20 -9.08
N TYR A 136 3.35 -8.36 -10.04
CA TYR A 136 3.49 -8.78 -11.45
C TYR A 136 4.62 -9.77 -11.61
N ALA A 137 5.79 -9.46 -11.03
CA ALA A 137 6.96 -10.33 -11.10
C ALA A 137 6.71 -11.67 -10.37
N VAL A 138 6.03 -11.62 -9.22
CA VAL A 138 5.61 -12.83 -8.50
C VAL A 138 4.74 -13.70 -9.40
N LEU A 139 3.67 -13.15 -9.99
CA LEU A 139 2.74 -13.89 -10.84
C LEU A 139 3.43 -14.50 -12.07
N THR A 140 4.32 -13.73 -12.71
CA THR A 140 5.06 -14.18 -13.88
C THR A 140 6.02 -15.33 -13.55
N ALA A 141 6.59 -15.32 -12.35
CA ALA A 141 7.56 -16.33 -11.91
C ALA A 141 6.92 -17.56 -11.24
N LEU A 142 5.60 -17.59 -11.04
CA LEU A 142 4.92 -18.75 -10.45
C LEU A 142 5.17 -19.99 -11.31
N PRO A 143 5.57 -21.13 -10.70
CA PRO A 143 5.64 -22.40 -11.40
C PRO A 143 4.29 -22.75 -12.04
N PRO A 144 4.26 -23.37 -13.25
CA PRO A 144 3.01 -23.64 -13.99
C PRO A 144 1.97 -24.41 -13.19
N ASN A 145 2.38 -25.36 -12.36
CA ASN A 145 1.49 -26.13 -11.49
C ASN A 145 0.87 -25.27 -10.38
N LEU A 146 1.59 -24.29 -9.84
CA LEU A 146 1.07 -23.38 -8.84
C LEU A 146 0.21 -22.30 -9.49
N ARG A 147 0.61 -21.79 -10.66
CA ARG A 147 -0.17 -20.84 -11.45
C ARG A 147 -1.55 -21.41 -11.81
N GLY A 148 -1.61 -22.64 -12.32
CA GLY A 148 -2.88 -23.29 -12.68
C GLY A 148 -3.81 -23.57 -11.50
N ARG A 149 -3.27 -23.60 -10.26
CA ARG A 149 -4.09 -23.73 -9.04
C ARG A 149 -4.75 -22.41 -8.61
N VAL A 150 -4.20 -21.28 -9.04
CA VAL A 150 -4.66 -19.94 -8.62
C VAL A 150 -5.61 -19.32 -9.66
N ASP A 151 -5.50 -19.74 -10.92
CA ASP A 151 -6.32 -19.20 -12.01
C ASP A 151 -7.83 -19.35 -11.72
N GLY A 152 -8.55 -18.23 -11.78
CA GLY A 152 -10.00 -18.17 -11.56
C GLY A 152 -10.44 -18.27 -10.09
N LEU A 153 -9.51 -18.41 -9.14
CA LEU A 153 -9.87 -18.39 -7.72
C LEU A 153 -10.19 -16.98 -7.23
N ARG A 154 -11.10 -16.93 -6.25
CA ARG A 154 -11.41 -15.74 -5.47
C ARG A 154 -11.12 -16.00 -4.00
N ALA A 155 -10.69 -14.99 -3.26
CA ALA A 155 -10.44 -15.06 -1.84
C ALA A 155 -11.32 -14.09 -1.07
N VAL A 156 -11.81 -14.50 0.09
CA VAL A 156 -12.60 -13.67 0.99
C VAL A 156 -11.65 -12.79 1.81
N HIS A 157 -11.84 -11.48 1.72
CA HIS A 157 -11.09 -10.48 2.46
C HIS A 157 -11.97 -9.91 3.58
N LYS A 158 -11.39 -9.79 4.78
CA LYS A 158 -12.03 -9.25 5.97
C LYS A 158 -11.19 -8.18 6.61
N TYR A 159 -11.84 -7.20 7.24
CA TYR A 159 -11.12 -6.22 8.06
C TYR A 159 -10.31 -6.92 9.17
N LEU A 160 -10.87 -7.94 9.80
CA LEU A 160 -10.19 -8.80 10.76
C LEU A 160 -10.31 -10.25 10.30
N SER A 161 -9.32 -10.69 9.54
CA SER A 161 -9.18 -12.08 9.10
C SER A 161 -8.76 -12.98 10.27
N ARG A 162 -9.21 -14.25 10.30
CA ARG A 162 -8.73 -15.27 11.25
C ARG A 162 -7.21 -15.52 11.13
N ARG A 163 -6.62 -15.23 9.99
CA ARG A 163 -5.19 -15.38 9.69
C ARG A 163 -4.35 -14.15 10.04
N ASN A 164 -4.99 -13.05 10.49
CA ASN A 164 -4.29 -11.81 10.77
C ASN A 164 -3.52 -11.89 12.10
N GLU A 165 -2.21 -11.74 12.03
CA GLU A 165 -1.30 -11.68 13.18
C GLU A 165 -0.99 -10.23 13.62
N SER A 166 -1.50 -9.24 12.90
CA SER A 166 -1.25 -7.82 13.18
C SER A 166 -2.23 -7.28 14.21
N TRP A 167 -1.78 -6.28 14.98
CA TRP A 167 -2.72 -5.44 15.69
C TRP A 167 -3.60 -4.67 14.69
N VAL A 168 -4.89 -4.63 14.97
CA VAL A 168 -5.88 -3.91 14.16
C VAL A 168 -6.70 -3.01 15.09
N ALA A 169 -6.94 -1.77 14.67
CA ALA A 169 -7.79 -0.85 15.42
C ALA A 169 -9.22 -1.39 15.51
N LYS A 170 -9.87 -1.20 16.66
CA LYS A 170 -11.29 -1.52 16.78
C LYS A 170 -12.11 -0.52 15.97
N ARG A 171 -13.05 -1.03 15.21
CA ARG A 171 -14.05 -0.25 14.48
C ARG A 171 -15.22 0.12 15.41
N SER A 172 -15.86 1.25 15.15
CA SER A 172 -17.21 1.56 15.65
C SER A 172 -18.25 0.70 14.90
N GLY A 173 -19.49 0.69 15.38
CA GLY A 173 -20.57 -0.02 14.67
C GLY A 173 -20.79 0.50 13.25
N GLU A 174 -20.71 1.83 13.05
CA GLU A 174 -20.82 2.43 11.71
C GLU A 174 -19.66 2.01 10.79
N GLU A 175 -18.41 1.99 11.31
CA GLU A 175 -17.24 1.53 10.55
C GLU A 175 -17.31 0.02 10.25
N GLU A 176 -17.96 -0.78 11.10
CA GLU A 176 -18.24 -2.20 10.83
C GLU A 176 -19.24 -2.38 9.67
N ASP A 177 -20.30 -1.57 9.66
CA ASP A 177 -21.31 -1.59 8.60
C ASP A 177 -20.73 -1.13 7.25
N GLU A 178 -19.74 -0.23 7.27
CA GLU A 178 -19.02 0.26 6.08
C GLU A 178 -17.99 -0.75 5.53
N THR A 179 -17.66 -1.81 6.29
CA THR A 179 -16.61 -2.76 5.92
C THR A 179 -17.08 -4.23 6.03
N PRO A 180 -18.13 -4.62 5.29
CA PRO A 180 -18.57 -6.01 5.21
C PRO A 180 -17.48 -6.89 4.59
N ASP A 181 -17.57 -8.20 4.82
CA ASP A 181 -16.70 -9.17 4.13
C ASP A 181 -16.92 -9.08 2.61
N VAL A 182 -15.82 -9.10 1.86
CA VAL A 182 -15.84 -9.04 0.39
C VAL A 182 -14.97 -10.14 -0.21
N ASP A 183 -15.21 -10.51 -1.46
CA ASP A 183 -14.33 -11.42 -2.17
C ASP A 183 -13.72 -10.77 -3.43
N HIS A 184 -12.45 -11.05 -3.67
CA HIS A 184 -11.69 -10.53 -4.80
C HIS A 184 -11.01 -11.66 -5.58
N PRO A 185 -10.76 -11.48 -6.90
CA PRO A 185 -9.97 -12.43 -7.66
C PRO A 185 -8.54 -12.48 -7.08
N MET A 186 -7.97 -13.67 -6.99
CA MET A 186 -6.58 -13.84 -6.56
C MET A 186 -5.56 -13.43 -7.65
N ILE A 187 -6.02 -13.30 -8.88
CA ILE A 187 -5.30 -12.68 -10.01
C ILE A 187 -6.19 -11.59 -10.56
N ARG A 188 -5.73 -10.35 -10.51
CA ARG A 188 -6.47 -9.21 -11.06
C ARG A 188 -5.76 -8.63 -12.27
N THR A 189 -6.54 -8.06 -13.19
CA THR A 189 -6.01 -7.28 -14.31
C THR A 189 -5.92 -5.81 -13.92
N HIS A 190 -4.76 -5.20 -14.14
CA HIS A 190 -4.58 -3.78 -13.90
C HIS A 190 -5.21 -2.96 -15.03
N PRO A 191 -6.16 -2.05 -14.76
CA PRO A 191 -6.98 -1.41 -15.79
C PRO A 191 -6.20 -0.51 -16.74
N LEU A 192 -5.12 0.15 -16.27
CA LEU A 192 -4.35 1.06 -17.12
C LEU A 192 -3.29 0.32 -17.96
N SER A 193 -2.63 -0.69 -17.41
CA SER A 193 -1.55 -1.40 -18.12
C SER A 193 -1.97 -2.69 -18.79
N GLY A 194 -3.14 -3.25 -18.48
CA GLY A 194 -3.60 -4.56 -18.92
C GLY A 194 -2.79 -5.75 -18.36
N ARG A 195 -1.83 -5.50 -17.47
CA ARG A 195 -0.99 -6.54 -16.85
C ARG A 195 -1.75 -7.26 -15.74
N MET A 196 -1.55 -8.55 -15.62
CA MET A 196 -2.10 -9.36 -14.53
C MET A 196 -1.13 -9.40 -13.34
N SER A 197 -1.65 -9.22 -12.11
CA SER A 197 -0.90 -9.32 -10.87
C SER A 197 -1.50 -10.37 -9.94
N LEU A 198 -0.65 -11.02 -9.13
CA LEU A 198 -1.12 -11.82 -8.02
C LEU A 198 -1.68 -10.86 -6.94
N TYR A 199 -2.97 -11.00 -6.63
CA TYR A 199 -3.66 -10.13 -5.67
C TYR A 199 -3.96 -10.91 -4.40
N ILE A 200 -2.98 -10.92 -3.49
CA ILE A 200 -3.04 -11.61 -2.20
C ILE A 200 -2.70 -10.65 -1.06
N ASN A 201 -3.29 -10.90 0.12
CA ASN A 201 -3.08 -10.07 1.30
C ASN A 201 -3.08 -10.93 2.57
N PRO A 202 -1.91 -11.24 3.16
CA PRO A 202 -1.80 -12.08 4.36
C PRO A 202 -2.60 -11.57 5.55
N ASN A 203 -2.77 -10.24 5.65
CA ASN A 203 -3.49 -9.63 6.77
C ASN A 203 -5.01 -9.63 6.61
N ARG A 204 -5.52 -9.79 5.38
CA ARG A 204 -6.93 -9.59 5.07
C ARG A 204 -7.62 -10.81 4.48
N ILE A 205 -6.91 -11.67 3.75
CA ILE A 205 -7.50 -12.91 3.25
C ILE A 205 -7.79 -13.84 4.42
N ASP A 206 -9.07 -14.22 4.54
CA ASP A 206 -9.55 -15.16 5.51
C ASP A 206 -9.47 -16.59 4.98
N HIS A 207 -10.00 -16.82 3.78
CA HIS A 207 -9.97 -18.11 3.08
C HIS A 207 -10.19 -17.94 1.57
N ILE A 208 -9.93 -19.00 0.81
CA ILE A 208 -10.29 -19.11 -0.61
C ILE A 208 -11.76 -19.46 -0.70
N LEU A 209 -12.51 -18.71 -1.50
CA LEU A 209 -13.96 -18.86 -1.63
C LEU A 209 -14.33 -20.30 -2.08
N GLY A 210 -15.18 -20.95 -1.29
CA GLY A 210 -15.66 -22.31 -1.58
C GLY A 210 -14.69 -23.44 -1.19
N TRP A 211 -13.56 -23.13 -0.56
CA TRP A 211 -12.60 -24.12 -0.06
C TRP A 211 -12.78 -24.32 1.45
N ASP A 212 -12.38 -25.51 1.95
CA ASP A 212 -12.19 -25.71 3.38
C ASP A 212 -10.95 -24.94 3.90
N GLU A 213 -10.87 -24.80 5.22
CA GLU A 213 -9.79 -24.02 5.84
C GLU A 213 -8.40 -24.64 5.59
N GLU A 214 -8.28 -25.97 5.71
CA GLU A 214 -7.01 -26.68 5.55
C GLU A 214 -6.45 -26.54 4.14
N GLY A 215 -7.27 -26.78 3.13
CA GLY A 215 -6.88 -26.63 1.73
C GLY A 215 -6.58 -25.19 1.34
N SER A 216 -7.40 -24.25 1.84
CA SER A 216 -7.20 -22.82 1.65
C SER A 216 -5.87 -22.35 2.25
N ASP A 217 -5.60 -22.71 3.51
CA ASP A 217 -4.40 -22.30 4.22
C ASP A 217 -3.14 -22.87 3.57
N ALA A 218 -3.16 -24.14 3.17
CA ALA A 218 -2.04 -24.78 2.51
C ALA A 218 -1.66 -24.10 1.18
N LEU A 219 -2.64 -23.65 0.38
CA LEU A 219 -2.35 -22.91 -0.85
C LEU A 219 -1.88 -21.49 -0.56
N LEU A 220 -2.53 -20.78 0.34
CA LEU A 220 -2.16 -19.41 0.72
C LEU A 220 -0.74 -19.36 1.29
N ASP A 221 -0.37 -20.28 2.20
CA ASP A 221 0.97 -20.34 2.77
C ASP A 221 2.04 -20.58 1.69
N THR A 222 1.76 -21.48 0.75
CA THR A 222 2.65 -21.74 -0.40
C THR A 222 2.84 -20.46 -1.25
N LEU A 223 1.76 -19.71 -1.49
CA LEU A 223 1.82 -18.47 -2.27
C LEU A 223 2.57 -17.37 -1.52
N TYR A 224 2.37 -17.23 -0.22
CA TYR A 224 3.07 -16.24 0.60
C TYR A 224 4.56 -16.54 0.68
N GLU A 225 4.94 -17.80 0.93
CA GLU A 225 6.35 -18.21 0.93
C GLU A 225 7.02 -17.90 -0.41
N PHE A 226 6.34 -18.17 -1.52
CA PHE A 226 6.87 -17.85 -2.85
C PHE A 226 6.98 -16.33 -3.08
N ALA A 227 5.94 -15.56 -2.73
CA ALA A 227 5.89 -14.12 -2.96
C ALA A 227 6.91 -13.34 -2.13
N PHE A 228 7.25 -13.83 -0.92
CA PHE A 228 8.17 -13.14 -0.01
C PHE A 228 9.65 -13.36 -0.32
N GLN A 229 9.98 -13.96 -1.46
CA GLN A 229 11.38 -14.12 -1.86
C GLN A 229 12.04 -12.76 -2.17
N PRO A 230 13.28 -12.51 -1.71
CA PRO A 230 13.96 -11.22 -1.87
C PRO A 230 14.06 -10.72 -3.33
N ARG A 231 14.06 -11.61 -4.31
CA ARG A 231 14.14 -11.26 -5.74
C ARG A 231 12.95 -10.48 -6.27
N PHE A 232 11.85 -10.40 -5.51
CA PHE A 232 10.65 -9.65 -5.86
C PHE A 232 10.53 -8.36 -5.07
N GLN A 233 11.49 -8.06 -4.19
CA GLN A 233 11.39 -7.01 -3.20
C GLN A 233 12.22 -5.79 -3.58
N TYR A 234 11.71 -4.63 -3.16
CA TYR A 234 12.42 -3.35 -3.11
C TYR A 234 12.29 -2.79 -1.72
N ARG A 235 13.37 -2.20 -1.17
CA ARG A 235 13.38 -1.55 0.13
C ARG A 235 13.64 -0.05 -0.06
N HIS A 236 12.67 0.77 0.35
CA HIS A 236 12.77 2.22 0.32
C HIS A 236 13.40 2.74 1.61
N ASN A 237 14.55 3.39 1.48
CA ASN A 237 15.21 4.10 2.57
C ASN A 237 14.69 5.53 2.61
N TRP A 238 13.96 5.85 3.67
CA TRP A 238 13.30 7.14 3.82
C TRP A 238 14.30 8.28 4.05
N GLN A 239 14.01 9.42 3.43
CA GLN A 239 14.63 10.70 3.73
C GLN A 239 13.54 11.70 4.17
N PRO A 240 13.87 12.72 5.01
CA PRO A 240 12.92 13.75 5.37
C PRO A 240 12.31 14.42 4.14
N GLY A 241 10.97 14.56 4.13
CA GLY A 241 10.25 15.15 3.01
C GLY A 241 10.04 14.21 1.82
N ASP A 242 10.35 12.91 1.92
CA ASP A 242 9.97 11.97 0.88
C ASP A 242 8.45 11.84 0.79
N LEU A 243 7.91 11.96 -0.41
CA LEU A 243 6.57 11.51 -0.75
C LEU A 243 6.70 10.25 -1.60
N VAL A 244 6.29 9.11 -1.06
CA VAL A 244 6.30 7.82 -1.76
C VAL A 244 4.89 7.45 -2.15
N ILE A 245 4.69 7.16 -3.43
CA ILE A 245 3.42 6.76 -4.03
C ILE A 245 3.55 5.32 -4.51
N TRP A 246 2.60 4.46 -4.19
CA TRP A 246 2.59 3.09 -4.71
C TRP A 246 1.22 2.64 -5.18
N ASP A 247 1.25 1.70 -6.13
CA ASP A 247 0.06 1.11 -6.72
C ASP A 247 -0.36 -0.15 -5.96
N ASN A 248 -1.47 -0.05 -5.21
CA ASN A 248 -2.02 -1.16 -4.42
C ASN A 248 -2.55 -2.31 -5.28
N ARG A 249 -2.80 -2.06 -6.55
CA ARG A 249 -3.35 -3.05 -7.49
C ARG A 249 -2.33 -4.14 -7.85
N CYS A 250 -1.05 -3.84 -7.66
CA CYS A 250 0.04 -4.71 -8.10
C CYS A 250 1.23 -4.78 -7.14
N THR A 251 1.08 -4.24 -5.91
CA THR A 251 2.12 -4.31 -4.89
C THR A 251 1.57 -4.79 -3.54
N MET A 252 2.44 -5.42 -2.75
CA MET A 252 2.31 -5.52 -1.30
C MET A 252 3.41 -4.70 -0.66
N HIS A 253 3.21 -4.26 0.58
CA HIS A 253 4.21 -3.52 1.32
C HIS A 253 4.20 -3.86 2.81
N ARG A 254 5.29 -3.48 3.51
CA ARG A 254 5.39 -3.56 4.97
C ARG A 254 6.34 -2.52 5.53
N ALA A 255 6.12 -2.08 6.77
CA ALA A 255 7.04 -1.25 7.52
C ALA A 255 8.04 -2.12 8.28
N ASN A 256 9.31 -1.70 8.32
CA ASN A 256 10.33 -2.36 9.11
C ASN A 256 10.37 -1.82 10.55
N ALA A 257 10.52 -2.74 11.51
CA ALA A 257 10.61 -2.44 12.94
C ALA A 257 12.07 -2.45 13.44
N ASP A 258 12.99 -2.03 12.59
CA ASP A 258 14.45 -2.12 12.79
C ASP A 258 15.09 -0.80 13.25
N TYR A 259 14.34 -0.01 14.00
CA TYR A 259 14.80 1.27 14.55
C TYR A 259 14.48 1.38 16.04
N ASP A 260 15.10 2.35 16.70
CA ASP A 260 14.83 2.67 18.11
C ASP A 260 13.39 3.21 18.27
N LEU A 261 12.52 2.42 18.86
CA LEU A 261 11.10 2.75 19.08
C LEU A 261 10.89 3.92 20.05
N THR A 262 11.93 4.40 20.74
CA THR A 262 11.86 5.65 21.52
C THR A 262 11.84 6.88 20.63
N GLN A 263 12.36 6.77 19.41
CA GLN A 263 12.32 7.84 18.41
C GLN A 263 10.97 7.89 17.70
N PRO A 264 10.43 9.09 17.44
CA PRO A 264 9.18 9.22 16.73
C PRO A 264 9.36 8.87 15.23
N ARG A 265 8.37 8.15 14.69
CA ARG A 265 8.17 7.97 13.25
C ARG A 265 6.74 8.36 12.92
N VAL A 266 6.59 9.44 12.19
CA VAL A 266 5.28 10.03 11.84
C VAL A 266 5.23 10.25 10.33
N MET A 267 4.22 9.67 9.72
CA MET A 267 3.93 9.83 8.30
C MET A 267 2.50 10.31 8.14
N HIS A 268 2.25 11.11 7.10
CA HIS A 268 0.91 11.44 6.64
C HIS A 268 0.57 10.58 5.43
N ARG A 269 -0.59 9.94 5.45
CA ARG A 269 -1.04 9.04 4.39
C ARG A 269 -2.33 9.54 3.76
N VAL A 270 -2.37 9.58 2.42
CA VAL A 270 -3.59 9.73 1.62
C VAL A 270 -3.75 8.49 0.76
N MET A 271 -4.98 8.01 0.62
CA MET A 271 -5.34 6.95 -0.32
C MET A 271 -6.31 7.50 -1.36
N LEU A 272 -6.24 6.97 -2.58
CA LEU A 272 -7.13 7.38 -3.65
C LEU A 272 -8.27 6.40 -3.84
N GLU A 273 -9.42 6.92 -4.29
CA GLU A 273 -10.59 6.12 -4.59
C GLU A 273 -10.24 4.91 -5.47
N GLY A 274 -10.98 3.85 -5.23
CA GLY A 274 -10.71 2.54 -5.79
C GLY A 274 -11.65 2.13 -6.89
N GLU A 275 -11.49 0.87 -7.25
CA GLU A 275 -12.31 0.20 -8.25
C GLU A 275 -12.49 -1.27 -7.86
N ILE A 276 -13.56 -1.90 -8.33
CA ILE A 276 -13.79 -3.34 -8.12
C ILE A 276 -12.68 -4.12 -8.84
N PRO A 277 -11.92 -5.00 -8.15
CA PRO A 277 -10.89 -5.83 -8.78
C PRO A 277 -11.48 -6.86 -9.76
N GLU A 278 -10.93 -6.92 -10.98
CA GLU A 278 -11.33 -7.83 -12.05
C GLU A 278 -10.17 -8.71 -12.52
#